data_15c8b17a7e06cc1667035b3bbecb425b
#
_entry.id   15c8b17a7e06cc1667035b3bbecb425b
#
_cell.length_a   1.000
_cell.length_b   1.000
_cell.length_c   1.000
_cell.angle_alpha   90.00
_cell.angle_beta   90.00
_cell.angle_gamma   90.00
#
_symmetry.space_group_name_H-M   'P 1'
#
loop_
_entity.id
_entity.type
_entity.pdbx_description
1 polymer ?
#
loop_
_entity_poly.entity_id
_entity_poly.type
_entity_poly.pdbx_seq_one_letter_code
_entity_poly.pdbx_strand_id
1 'polypeptide(L)'
;MSALAQAATRRTPAFPVGTLHAGDCRLADLLEILQDTTDLADYPHASGVEQGVLLYAAADVRAALADGAGEELEAELARAWSQGPGIIVFTGAFESEIIDRVNAAYDRIIKQEKESGGPKGDHFGEPGANDRVWNALEKLAVADPEAFVDYYSNDLVALGARAWLGPAYQITVQPNVVRPGGKGQTVHREYHLGFMDSEQAARFPAHVHALSSVLTLQGAVAHVDMPVESGPTLYLPHSQKYTHGYLAYWIPEFQDYFVANHIQLPLTKGDLVWFNPALMHAAGTNVSADIQRMANLLQVSSAFGRAMESVDRERVVNAVYPALAAALANGMPRALVDNAVAASAEGYAFPSNLDRDQPVGGMAPPTQADLVHAALDTGESAESLRERLAHQGWTKLSH
;
A
#
# COMPACT_ATOMS: atom_id res chain seq x y z
N MET A 1 41.15 -17.22 29.82
CA MET A 1 41.24 -16.07 28.94
C MET A 1 40.68 -16.52 27.61
N SER A 2 39.59 -16.26 27.45
CA SER A 2 38.67 -15.24 26.91
C SER A 2 38.22 -15.64 25.48
N ALA A 3 37.12 -16.44 25.39
CA ALA A 3 36.39 -16.70 24.16
C ALA A 3 35.30 -15.61 23.90
N LEU A 4 35.44 -14.43 24.51
CA LEU A 4 34.48 -13.33 24.50
C LEU A 4 34.87 -12.13 23.61
N ALA A 5 35.87 -12.27 22.74
CA ALA A 5 36.42 -11.14 22.00
C ALA A 5 36.29 -11.24 20.47
N GLN A 6 35.27 -11.87 19.92
CA GLN A 6 34.95 -11.73 18.49
C GLN A 6 33.44 -11.72 18.25
N ALA A 7 32.70 -10.93 19.00
CA ALA A 7 31.47 -10.37 18.47
C ALA A 7 31.91 -9.28 17.47
N ALA A 8 32.05 -9.67 16.21
CA ALA A 8 32.15 -8.71 15.12
C ALA A 8 30.97 -7.75 15.28
N THR A 9 31.25 -6.50 15.65
CA THR A 9 30.30 -5.42 15.57
C THR A 9 29.82 -5.40 14.12
N ARG A 10 28.64 -5.98 13.85
CA ARG A 10 27.89 -5.69 12.63
C ARG A 10 27.69 -4.18 12.65
N ARG A 11 28.54 -3.46 11.92
CA ARG A 11 28.30 -2.05 11.66
C ARG A 11 26.92 -1.97 11.05
N THR A 12 25.99 -1.28 11.70
CA THR A 12 24.75 -0.83 11.07
C THR A 12 25.16 -0.26 9.71
N PRO A 13 24.57 -0.69 8.61
CA PRO A 13 24.90 -0.13 7.30
C PRO A 13 24.85 1.38 7.40
N ALA A 14 25.94 2.05 7.09
CA ALA A 14 25.97 3.51 7.12
C ALA A 14 24.89 3.99 6.16
N PHE A 15 24.02 4.90 6.61
CA PHE A 15 23.03 5.54 5.76
C PHE A 15 23.74 6.09 4.51
N PRO A 16 23.31 5.78 3.28
CA PRO A 16 24.05 6.18 2.09
C PRO A 16 24.15 7.71 2.02
N VAL A 17 25.34 8.21 1.70
CA VAL A 17 25.61 9.65 1.62
C VAL A 17 26.21 10.00 0.25
N GLY A 18 26.06 11.26 -0.15
CA GLY A 18 26.57 11.75 -1.43
C GLY A 18 25.52 11.71 -2.54
N THR A 19 25.98 11.75 -3.76
CA THR A 19 25.15 11.76 -4.97
C THR A 19 25.26 10.41 -5.68
N LEU A 20 24.15 9.92 -6.21
CA LEU A 20 24.13 8.72 -7.07
C LEU A 20 24.05 9.15 -8.53
N HIS A 21 24.79 8.45 -9.39
CA HIS A 21 24.79 8.71 -10.83
C HIS A 21 24.38 7.46 -11.61
N ALA A 22 23.67 7.64 -12.71
CA ALA A 22 23.28 6.52 -13.59
C ALA A 22 24.50 5.75 -14.15
N GLY A 23 25.63 6.44 -14.34
CA GLY A 23 26.88 5.82 -14.77
C GLY A 23 27.55 4.91 -13.72
N ASP A 24 27.11 4.96 -12.47
CA ASP A 24 27.60 4.08 -11.39
C ASP A 24 26.75 2.79 -11.28
N CYS A 25 25.64 2.70 -12.03
CA CYS A 25 24.81 1.52 -12.03
C CYS A 25 25.51 0.36 -12.73
N ARG A 26 25.69 -0.76 -12.02
CA ARG A 26 26.31 -1.97 -12.57
C ARG A 26 25.38 -3.15 -12.37
N LEU A 27 25.06 -3.84 -13.45
CA LEU A 27 24.19 -5.04 -13.36
C LEU A 27 24.81 -6.11 -12.46
N ALA A 28 26.15 -6.25 -12.47
CA ALA A 28 26.86 -7.19 -11.60
C ALA A 28 26.57 -6.99 -10.11
N ASP A 29 26.43 -5.75 -9.65
CA ASP A 29 26.10 -5.45 -8.23
C ASP A 29 24.66 -5.87 -7.90
N LEU A 30 23.72 -5.72 -8.84
CA LEU A 30 22.37 -6.24 -8.69
C LEU A 30 22.39 -7.77 -8.67
N LEU A 31 23.16 -8.41 -9.56
CA LEU A 31 23.25 -9.88 -9.62
C LEU A 31 23.84 -10.48 -8.34
N GLU A 32 24.74 -9.80 -7.66
CA GLU A 32 25.25 -10.21 -6.34
C GLU A 32 24.12 -10.21 -5.30
N ILE A 33 23.29 -9.16 -5.27
CA ILE A 33 22.15 -9.05 -4.37
C ILE A 33 21.11 -10.15 -4.65
N LEU A 34 20.88 -10.47 -5.92
CA LEU A 34 19.91 -11.48 -6.35
C LEU A 34 20.36 -12.94 -6.08
N GLN A 35 21.58 -13.15 -5.52
CA GLN A 35 21.97 -14.45 -4.95
C GLN A 35 21.30 -14.72 -3.61
N ASP A 36 20.72 -13.69 -2.97
CA ASP A 36 19.96 -13.86 -1.72
C ASP A 36 18.75 -14.76 -1.97
N THR A 37 18.49 -15.65 -1.00
CA THR A 37 17.37 -16.58 -1.04
C THR A 37 16.42 -16.32 0.13
N THR A 38 15.15 -16.64 -0.06
CA THR A 38 14.14 -16.56 1.00
C THR A 38 14.12 -17.89 1.74
N ASP A 39 14.61 -17.92 2.99
CA ASP A 39 14.52 -19.10 3.86
C ASP A 39 13.29 -18.98 4.77
N LEU A 40 12.36 -19.94 4.68
CA LEU A 40 11.16 -19.98 5.52
C LEU A 40 11.50 -20.01 7.02
N ALA A 41 12.63 -20.60 7.41
CA ALA A 41 13.04 -20.66 8.80
C ALA A 41 13.27 -19.30 9.45
N ASP A 42 13.54 -18.26 8.65
CA ASP A 42 13.69 -16.88 9.12
C ASP A 42 12.34 -16.16 9.35
N TYR A 43 11.22 -16.79 8.95
CA TYR A 43 9.88 -16.18 8.94
C TYR A 43 8.85 -17.14 9.60
N PRO A 44 8.84 -17.25 10.93
CA PRO A 44 8.07 -18.26 11.66
C PRO A 44 6.55 -18.14 11.50
N HIS A 45 6.02 -16.99 11.11
CA HIS A 45 4.59 -16.80 10.83
C HIS A 45 4.21 -17.02 9.37
N ALA A 46 5.17 -17.18 8.48
CA ALA A 46 4.90 -17.51 7.08
C ALA A 46 4.49 -18.98 6.94
N SER A 47 3.48 -19.24 6.11
CA SER A 47 2.98 -20.59 5.83
C SER A 47 3.75 -21.29 4.71
N GLY A 48 4.53 -20.56 3.90
CA GLY A 48 5.29 -21.12 2.79
C GLY A 48 6.09 -20.08 2.00
N VAL A 49 6.85 -20.60 1.03
CA VAL A 49 7.58 -19.80 0.06
C VAL A 49 7.26 -20.32 -1.34
N GLU A 50 6.85 -19.44 -2.25
CA GLU A 50 6.63 -19.76 -3.65
C GLU A 50 7.40 -18.78 -4.54
N GLN A 51 8.25 -19.27 -5.44
CA GLN A 51 9.11 -18.46 -6.30
C GLN A 51 9.91 -17.39 -5.54
N GLY A 52 10.32 -17.68 -4.30
CA GLY A 52 11.02 -16.73 -3.43
C GLY A 52 10.14 -15.75 -2.67
N VAL A 53 8.83 -15.77 -2.87
CA VAL A 53 7.84 -14.93 -2.18
C VAL A 53 7.29 -15.63 -0.94
N LEU A 54 7.21 -14.90 0.17
CA LEU A 54 6.62 -15.40 1.41
C LEU A 54 5.09 -15.42 1.32
N LEU A 55 4.50 -16.53 1.68
CA LEU A 55 3.05 -16.72 1.78
C LEU A 55 2.65 -16.77 3.26
N TYR A 56 1.60 -16.07 3.61
CA TYR A 56 0.99 -16.04 4.94
C TYR A 56 -0.48 -16.41 4.81
N ALA A 57 -0.89 -17.54 5.39
CA ALA A 57 -2.31 -17.89 5.44
C ALA A 57 -3.05 -16.91 6.37
N ALA A 58 -4.05 -16.22 5.87
CA ALA A 58 -4.77 -15.20 6.63
C ALA A 58 -5.35 -15.71 7.94
N ALA A 59 -5.84 -16.95 7.96
CA ALA A 59 -6.37 -17.59 9.16
C ALA A 59 -5.30 -17.77 10.25
N ASP A 60 -4.08 -18.18 9.85
CA ASP A 60 -2.98 -18.39 10.81
C ASP A 60 -2.47 -17.06 11.37
N VAL A 61 -2.38 -16.02 10.52
CA VAL A 61 -2.01 -14.67 10.96
C VAL A 61 -3.04 -14.11 11.94
N ARG A 62 -4.34 -14.28 11.66
CA ARG A 62 -5.41 -13.86 12.57
C ARG A 62 -5.37 -14.61 13.89
N ALA A 63 -5.07 -15.89 13.89
CA ALA A 63 -4.88 -16.67 15.10
C ALA A 63 -3.68 -16.14 15.91
N ALA A 64 -2.55 -15.88 15.27
CA ALA A 64 -1.37 -15.30 15.93
C ALA A 64 -1.65 -13.89 16.51
N LEU A 65 -2.40 -13.05 15.79
CA LEU A 65 -2.84 -11.74 16.29
C LEU A 65 -3.74 -11.88 17.54
N ALA A 66 -4.65 -12.85 17.53
CA ALA A 66 -5.52 -13.12 18.70
C ALA A 66 -4.73 -13.63 19.90
N ASP A 67 -3.63 -14.35 19.68
CA ASP A 67 -2.70 -14.82 20.68
C ASP A 67 -1.68 -13.75 21.14
N GLY A 68 -1.75 -12.53 20.59
CA GLY A 68 -0.95 -11.38 21.02
C GLY A 68 0.39 -11.21 20.28
N ALA A 69 0.63 -11.91 19.16
CA ALA A 69 1.88 -11.83 18.38
C ALA A 69 1.96 -10.60 17.44
N GLY A 70 1.19 -9.55 17.71
CA GLY A 70 1.11 -8.39 16.80
C GLY A 70 2.46 -7.71 16.54
N GLU A 71 3.24 -7.42 17.59
CA GLU A 71 4.56 -6.78 17.44
C GLU A 71 5.58 -7.70 16.72
N GLU A 72 5.52 -8.99 16.95
CA GLU A 72 6.38 -9.99 16.30
C GLU A 72 6.07 -10.07 14.80
N LEU A 73 4.78 -10.12 14.45
CA LEU A 73 4.30 -10.10 13.07
C LEU A 73 4.71 -8.80 12.35
N GLU A 74 4.50 -7.64 12.97
CA GLU A 74 4.91 -6.36 12.37
C GLU A 74 6.43 -6.31 12.11
N ALA A 75 7.24 -6.80 13.04
CA ALA A 75 8.69 -6.88 12.88
C ALA A 75 9.11 -7.87 11.77
N GLU A 76 8.44 -9.02 11.69
CA GLU A 76 8.69 -10.03 10.65
C GLU A 76 8.35 -9.50 9.26
N LEU A 77 7.20 -8.87 9.10
CA LEU A 77 6.77 -8.26 7.85
C LEU A 77 7.71 -7.13 7.40
N ALA A 78 8.09 -6.23 8.32
CA ALA A 78 9.06 -5.17 8.04
C ALA A 78 10.41 -5.73 7.58
N ARG A 79 10.87 -6.84 8.18
CA ARG A 79 12.08 -7.56 7.75
C ARG A 79 11.90 -8.16 6.36
N ALA A 80 10.75 -8.78 6.06
CA ALA A 80 10.46 -9.35 4.76
C ALA A 80 10.55 -8.31 3.64
N TRP A 81 10.03 -7.10 3.86
CA TRP A 81 10.07 -6.01 2.85
C TRP A 81 11.42 -5.29 2.78
N SER A 82 12.19 -5.19 3.87
CA SER A 82 13.46 -4.46 3.88
C SER A 82 14.65 -5.35 3.50
N GLN A 83 14.78 -6.51 4.14
CA GLN A 83 15.94 -7.39 4.08
C GLN A 83 15.66 -8.73 3.38
N GLY A 84 14.40 -9.11 3.33
CA GLY A 84 13.91 -10.33 2.68
C GLY A 84 13.63 -10.15 1.19
N PRO A 85 12.64 -10.89 0.65
CA PRO A 85 12.29 -10.84 -0.77
C PRO A 85 11.70 -9.51 -1.24
N GLY A 86 11.25 -8.65 -0.34
CA GLY A 86 10.61 -7.38 -0.65
C GLY A 86 9.12 -7.50 -0.99
N ILE A 87 8.56 -8.71 -0.96
CA ILE A 87 7.18 -9.03 -1.32
C ILE A 87 6.64 -10.18 -0.46
N ILE A 88 5.37 -10.08 -0.09
CA ILE A 88 4.60 -11.13 0.60
C ILE A 88 3.20 -11.26 -0.01
N VAL A 89 2.53 -12.38 0.25
CA VAL A 89 1.11 -12.59 -0.06
C VAL A 89 0.39 -13.08 1.19
N PHE A 90 -0.67 -12.38 1.60
CA PHE A 90 -1.67 -12.93 2.51
C PHE A 90 -2.71 -13.68 1.69
N THR A 91 -2.73 -15.01 1.79
CA THR A 91 -3.71 -15.85 1.08
C THR A 91 -5.04 -15.86 1.84
N GLY A 92 -6.14 -15.61 1.13
CA GLY A 92 -7.47 -15.56 1.72
C GLY A 92 -7.68 -14.38 2.69
N ALA A 93 -7.07 -13.22 2.39
CA ALA A 93 -7.17 -12.02 3.23
C ALA A 93 -8.59 -11.46 3.31
N PHE A 94 -9.40 -11.62 2.26
CA PHE A 94 -10.76 -11.11 2.17
C PHE A 94 -11.77 -12.23 1.88
N GLU A 95 -12.92 -12.14 2.50
CA GLU A 95 -14.09 -12.96 2.16
C GLU A 95 -14.62 -12.56 0.77
N SER A 96 -15.01 -13.56 -0.02
CA SER A 96 -15.49 -13.35 -1.40
C SER A 96 -16.70 -12.40 -1.48
N GLU A 97 -17.60 -12.46 -0.51
CA GLU A 97 -18.80 -11.65 -0.44
C GLU A 97 -18.47 -10.15 -0.28
N ILE A 98 -17.45 -9.81 0.49
CA ILE A 98 -16.97 -8.42 0.64
C ILE A 98 -16.42 -7.93 -0.70
N ILE A 99 -15.60 -8.74 -1.36
CA ILE A 99 -15.04 -8.41 -2.68
C ILE A 99 -16.16 -8.21 -3.71
N ASP A 100 -17.16 -9.09 -3.74
CA ASP A 100 -18.28 -8.99 -4.69
C ASP A 100 -19.10 -7.72 -4.49
N ARG A 101 -19.36 -7.34 -3.24
CA ARG A 101 -20.05 -6.09 -2.93
C ARG A 101 -19.27 -4.87 -3.42
N VAL A 102 -17.97 -4.85 -3.17
CA VAL A 102 -17.09 -3.77 -3.62
C VAL A 102 -16.96 -3.74 -5.13
N ASN A 103 -16.87 -4.89 -5.80
CA ASN A 103 -16.90 -4.99 -7.26
C ASN A 103 -18.18 -4.35 -7.84
N ALA A 104 -19.33 -4.68 -7.28
CA ALA A 104 -20.60 -4.08 -7.71
C ALA A 104 -20.62 -2.55 -7.52
N ALA A 105 -19.99 -2.03 -6.47
CA ALA A 105 -19.85 -0.58 -6.27
C ALA A 105 -18.92 0.05 -7.32
N TYR A 106 -17.77 -0.55 -7.59
CA TYR A 106 -16.84 -0.05 -8.61
C TYR A 106 -17.41 -0.14 -10.02
N ASP A 107 -18.17 -1.18 -10.35
CA ASP A 107 -18.87 -1.29 -11.65
C ASP A 107 -19.85 -0.14 -11.85
N ARG A 108 -20.61 0.25 -10.80
CA ARG A 108 -21.49 1.43 -10.85
C ARG A 108 -20.71 2.72 -11.06
N ILE A 109 -19.58 2.89 -10.36
CA ILE A 109 -18.71 4.07 -10.48
C ILE A 109 -18.13 4.16 -11.89
N ILE A 110 -17.54 3.07 -12.42
CA ILE A 110 -16.98 3.02 -13.78
C ILE A 110 -18.05 3.35 -14.82
N LYS A 111 -19.25 2.78 -14.69
CA LYS A 111 -20.36 3.07 -15.60
C LYS A 111 -20.74 4.54 -15.57
N GLN A 112 -20.91 5.12 -14.38
CA GLN A 112 -21.27 6.52 -14.20
C GLN A 112 -20.19 7.47 -14.77
N GLU A 113 -18.90 7.17 -14.58
CA GLU A 113 -17.81 7.96 -15.14
C GLU A 113 -17.82 7.93 -16.68
N LYS A 114 -18.06 6.76 -17.28
CA LYS A 114 -18.18 6.63 -18.74
C LYS A 114 -19.37 7.42 -19.31
N GLU A 115 -20.52 7.38 -18.64
CA GLU A 115 -21.73 8.11 -19.04
C GLU A 115 -21.58 9.62 -18.91
N SER A 116 -20.82 10.10 -17.91
CA SER A 116 -20.54 11.52 -17.68
C SER A 116 -19.44 12.10 -18.58
N GLY A 117 -18.86 11.32 -19.48
CA GLY A 117 -17.79 11.79 -20.39
C GLY A 117 -16.42 11.88 -19.74
N GLY A 118 -16.20 11.19 -18.63
CA GLY A 118 -14.93 11.06 -17.95
C GLY A 118 -13.84 10.40 -18.80
N PRO A 119 -12.60 10.29 -18.30
CA PRO A 119 -11.48 9.72 -19.04
C PRO A 119 -11.83 8.30 -19.53
N LYS A 120 -11.56 8.02 -20.78
CA LYS A 120 -11.82 6.71 -21.40
C LYS A 120 -10.60 5.81 -21.21
N GLY A 121 -10.50 5.12 -20.08
CA GLY A 121 -9.48 4.09 -19.85
C GLY A 121 -8.34 4.53 -18.94
N ASP A 122 -7.32 3.68 -18.85
CA ASP A 122 -6.10 3.91 -18.09
C ASP A 122 -5.15 4.82 -18.89
N HIS A 123 -4.49 5.78 -18.20
CA HIS A 123 -3.46 6.64 -18.80
C HIS A 123 -2.23 5.86 -19.29
N PHE A 124 -2.05 4.65 -18.82
CA PHE A 124 -0.92 3.76 -19.16
C PHE A 124 -1.29 2.67 -20.18
N GLY A 125 -2.52 2.65 -20.70
CA GLY A 125 -3.03 1.66 -21.65
C GLY A 125 -3.63 2.29 -22.90
N GLU A 126 -3.83 1.48 -23.95
CA GLU A 126 -4.58 1.91 -25.13
C GLU A 126 -6.05 2.18 -24.75
N PRO A 127 -6.71 3.18 -25.34
CA PRO A 127 -8.10 3.49 -25.02
C PRO A 127 -9.01 2.25 -25.16
N GLY A 128 -9.67 1.87 -24.05
CA GLY A 128 -10.58 0.73 -24.02
C GLY A 128 -9.95 -0.61 -23.64
N ALA A 129 -8.62 -0.71 -23.54
CA ALA A 129 -7.96 -1.92 -23.09
C ALA A 129 -8.08 -2.14 -21.57
N ASN A 130 -8.07 -1.04 -20.81
CA ASN A 130 -8.12 -1.05 -19.34
C ASN A 130 -9.12 -0.03 -18.83
N ASP A 131 -9.71 -0.30 -17.67
CA ASP A 131 -10.41 0.71 -16.86
C ASP A 131 -9.66 0.89 -15.55
N ARG A 132 -9.45 2.14 -15.14
CA ARG A 132 -8.85 2.48 -13.85
C ARG A 132 -9.69 3.57 -13.17
N VAL A 133 -10.04 3.35 -11.91
CA VAL A 133 -10.74 4.35 -11.10
C VAL A 133 -9.70 5.08 -10.25
N TRP A 134 -9.53 6.37 -10.49
CA TRP A 134 -8.70 7.25 -9.68
C TRP A 134 -9.49 7.81 -8.49
N ASN A 135 -8.82 8.12 -7.37
CA ASN A 135 -9.46 8.54 -6.11
C ASN A 135 -10.56 7.56 -5.66
N ALA A 136 -10.34 6.29 -5.87
CA ALA A 136 -11.35 5.26 -5.66
C ALA A 136 -11.70 5.07 -4.20
N LEU A 137 -10.80 5.38 -3.26
CA LEU A 137 -11.09 5.38 -1.82
C LEU A 137 -12.25 6.33 -1.50
N GLU A 138 -12.15 7.60 -1.93
CA GLU A 138 -13.19 8.60 -1.71
C GLU A 138 -14.48 8.26 -2.45
N LYS A 139 -14.37 7.80 -3.69
CA LYS A 139 -15.53 7.43 -4.51
C LYS A 139 -16.30 6.27 -3.91
N LEU A 140 -15.61 5.24 -3.39
CA LEU A 140 -16.27 4.13 -2.71
C LEU A 140 -16.95 4.59 -1.41
N ALA A 141 -16.26 5.40 -0.60
CA ALA A 141 -16.79 5.95 0.64
C ALA A 141 -18.12 6.70 0.44
N VAL A 142 -18.22 7.46 -0.66
CA VAL A 142 -19.43 8.22 -1.00
C VAL A 142 -20.51 7.37 -1.66
N ALA A 143 -20.12 6.43 -2.52
CA ALA A 143 -21.07 5.61 -3.28
C ALA A 143 -21.69 4.45 -2.47
N ASP A 144 -20.91 3.87 -1.55
CA ASP A 144 -21.33 2.74 -0.71
C ASP A 144 -20.54 2.72 0.60
N PRO A 145 -20.93 3.57 1.59
CA PRO A 145 -20.20 3.72 2.86
C PRO A 145 -20.11 2.40 3.65
N GLU A 146 -21.12 1.54 3.57
CA GLU A 146 -21.11 0.26 4.26
C GLU A 146 -20.11 -0.71 3.61
N ALA A 147 -20.06 -0.78 2.27
CA ALA A 147 -19.04 -1.56 1.56
C ALA A 147 -17.62 -1.03 1.85
N PHE A 148 -17.46 0.28 2.02
CA PHE A 148 -16.22 0.88 2.45
C PHE A 148 -15.80 0.37 3.84
N VAL A 149 -16.72 0.41 4.81
CA VAL A 149 -16.44 -0.05 6.18
C VAL A 149 -16.09 -1.54 6.19
N ASP A 150 -16.89 -2.39 5.53
CA ASP A 150 -16.60 -3.82 5.45
C ASP A 150 -15.22 -4.12 4.83
N TYR A 151 -14.84 -3.38 3.79
CA TYR A 151 -13.57 -3.60 3.07
C TYR A 151 -12.37 -3.08 3.85
N TYR A 152 -12.45 -1.88 4.42
CA TYR A 152 -11.31 -1.27 5.12
C TYR A 152 -11.23 -1.58 6.61
N SER A 153 -12.19 -2.31 7.15
CA SER A 153 -12.07 -2.94 8.48
C SER A 153 -11.07 -4.12 8.48
N ASN A 154 -10.55 -4.52 7.31
CA ASN A 154 -9.65 -5.65 7.16
C ASN A 154 -8.37 -5.48 7.99
N ASP A 155 -8.16 -6.42 8.91
CA ASP A 155 -7.04 -6.47 9.84
C ASP A 155 -5.68 -6.64 9.17
N LEU A 156 -5.60 -7.37 8.04
CA LEU A 156 -4.35 -7.63 7.32
C LEU A 156 -3.92 -6.44 6.45
N VAL A 157 -4.88 -5.66 5.95
CA VAL A 157 -4.58 -4.35 5.33
C VAL A 157 -3.96 -3.41 6.37
N ALA A 158 -4.58 -3.31 7.53
CA ALA A 158 -4.10 -2.47 8.62
C ALA A 158 -2.76 -2.96 9.20
N LEU A 159 -2.59 -4.27 9.38
CA LEU A 159 -1.33 -4.87 9.84
C LEU A 159 -0.17 -4.51 8.90
N GLY A 160 -0.32 -4.75 7.59
CA GLY A 160 0.72 -4.44 6.61
C GLY A 160 1.08 -2.95 6.60
N ALA A 161 0.07 -2.08 6.60
CA ALA A 161 0.28 -0.64 6.63
C ALA A 161 1.00 -0.18 7.91
N ARG A 162 0.59 -0.66 9.10
CA ARG A 162 1.25 -0.32 10.37
C ARG A 162 2.67 -0.85 10.47
N ALA A 163 2.89 -2.09 10.06
CA ALA A 163 4.21 -2.73 10.12
C ALA A 163 5.29 -1.96 9.35
N TRP A 164 4.92 -1.26 8.28
CA TRP A 164 5.86 -0.50 7.45
C TRP A 164 5.84 0.99 7.70
N LEU A 165 4.67 1.58 7.94
CA LEU A 165 4.46 3.03 7.92
C LEU A 165 4.09 3.62 9.29
N GLY A 166 3.78 2.78 10.27
CA GLY A 166 3.25 3.22 11.56
C GLY A 166 1.75 3.54 11.52
N PRO A 167 1.17 4.02 12.63
CA PRO A 167 -0.28 4.06 12.82
C PRO A 167 -1.03 5.14 12.00
N ALA A 168 -0.35 6.19 11.55
CA ALA A 168 -0.97 7.32 10.84
C ALA A 168 -0.76 7.23 9.32
N TYR A 169 -0.82 6.03 8.77
CA TYR A 169 -0.69 5.80 7.34
C TYR A 169 -1.86 6.40 6.54
N GLN A 170 -1.61 6.69 5.27
CA GLN A 170 -2.57 7.29 4.35
C GLN A 170 -2.84 6.33 3.19
N ILE A 171 -4.04 5.76 3.12
CA ILE A 171 -4.43 4.88 2.01
C ILE A 171 -4.93 5.72 0.82
N THR A 172 -4.44 5.38 -0.36
CA THR A 172 -5.02 5.71 -1.67
C THR A 172 -5.12 4.43 -2.48
N VAL A 173 -6.08 4.34 -3.40
CA VAL A 173 -6.33 3.09 -4.14
C VAL A 173 -6.84 3.35 -5.55
N GLN A 174 -6.47 2.44 -6.46
CA GLN A 174 -6.95 2.46 -7.84
C GLN A 174 -7.35 1.04 -8.28
N PRO A 175 -8.65 0.71 -8.29
CA PRO A 175 -9.13 -0.48 -8.99
C PRO A 175 -8.76 -0.42 -10.47
N ASN A 176 -8.10 -1.46 -10.93
CA ASN A 176 -7.64 -1.58 -12.31
C ASN A 176 -8.23 -2.84 -12.94
N VAL A 177 -8.99 -2.66 -14.02
CA VAL A 177 -9.57 -3.75 -14.82
C VAL A 177 -8.79 -3.85 -16.12
N VAL A 178 -8.16 -4.99 -16.36
CA VAL A 178 -7.36 -5.25 -17.57
C VAL A 178 -8.04 -6.37 -18.38
N ARG A 179 -8.52 -6.02 -19.57
CA ARG A 179 -9.22 -6.96 -20.45
C ARG A 179 -8.24 -7.87 -21.18
N PRO A 180 -8.72 -9.00 -21.75
CA PRO A 180 -7.95 -9.81 -22.68
C PRO A 180 -7.25 -8.96 -23.75
N GLY A 181 -5.94 -9.18 -23.96
CA GLY A 181 -5.11 -8.39 -24.85
C GLY A 181 -4.55 -7.09 -24.26
N GLY A 182 -4.94 -6.72 -23.03
CA GLY A 182 -4.35 -5.56 -22.35
C GLY A 182 -2.85 -5.74 -22.10
N LYS A 183 -2.04 -4.79 -22.58
CA LYS A 183 -0.57 -4.88 -22.52
C LYS A 183 -0.07 -4.62 -21.09
N GLY A 184 1.03 -5.26 -20.74
CA GLY A 184 1.78 -5.02 -19.52
C GLY A 184 2.52 -3.67 -19.54
N GLN A 185 3.24 -3.41 -18.47
CA GLN A 185 4.08 -2.22 -18.31
C GLN A 185 5.56 -2.58 -18.46
N THR A 186 6.39 -1.57 -18.73
CA THR A 186 7.84 -1.69 -18.58
C THR A 186 8.20 -1.78 -17.10
N VAL A 187 9.29 -2.49 -16.77
CA VAL A 187 9.80 -2.55 -15.40
C VAL A 187 10.07 -1.16 -14.84
N HIS A 188 9.70 -0.98 -13.58
CA HIS A 188 9.93 0.27 -12.85
C HIS A 188 10.08 0.01 -11.35
N ARG A 189 10.48 1.04 -10.63
CA ARG A 189 10.27 1.23 -9.20
C ARG A 189 9.28 2.36 -9.04
N GLU A 190 8.40 2.27 -8.10
CA GLU A 190 7.35 3.27 -7.96
C GLU A 190 7.60 4.19 -6.76
N TYR A 191 6.78 5.23 -6.65
CA TYR A 191 6.77 6.30 -5.66
C TYR A 191 7.95 7.28 -5.71
N HIS A 192 7.63 8.53 -5.46
CA HIS A 192 8.52 9.68 -5.38
C HIS A 192 9.52 9.72 -6.54
N LEU A 193 10.69 9.12 -6.36
CA LEU A 193 11.74 9.06 -7.39
C LEU A 193 11.37 8.17 -8.58
N GLY A 194 10.45 7.22 -8.40
CA GLY A 194 9.96 6.34 -9.47
C GLY A 194 9.07 7.05 -10.50
N PHE A 195 8.55 8.23 -10.18
CA PHE A 195 7.80 9.09 -11.11
C PHE A 195 8.68 10.10 -11.85
N MET A 196 9.99 9.97 -11.72
CA MET A 196 10.98 10.86 -12.32
C MET A 196 11.86 10.08 -13.28
N ASP A 197 12.35 10.74 -14.32
CA ASP A 197 13.43 10.18 -15.12
C ASP A 197 14.75 10.10 -14.32
N SER A 198 15.74 9.38 -14.85
CA SER A 198 17.00 9.16 -14.13
C SER A 198 17.79 10.46 -13.91
N GLU A 199 17.67 11.47 -14.78
CA GLU A 199 18.33 12.77 -14.61
C GLU A 199 17.72 13.55 -13.45
N GLN A 200 16.39 13.57 -13.35
CA GLN A 200 15.67 14.21 -12.25
C GLN A 200 15.94 13.49 -10.92
N ALA A 201 15.89 12.15 -10.90
CA ALA A 201 16.15 11.35 -9.72
C ALA A 201 17.59 11.53 -9.20
N ALA A 202 18.58 11.67 -10.08
CA ALA A 202 19.98 11.90 -9.72
C ALA A 202 20.24 13.24 -9.01
N ARG A 203 19.28 14.19 -9.03
CA ARG A 203 19.37 15.45 -8.27
C ARG A 203 19.16 15.26 -6.77
N PHE A 204 18.61 14.13 -6.37
CA PHE A 204 18.37 13.82 -4.97
C PHE A 204 19.57 13.07 -4.39
N PRO A 205 20.00 13.40 -3.15
CA PRO A 205 21.12 12.71 -2.53
C PRO A 205 20.79 11.26 -2.17
N ALA A 206 21.80 10.43 -2.04
CA ALA A 206 21.68 8.98 -1.82
C ALA A 206 20.75 8.60 -0.64
N HIS A 207 20.77 9.36 0.46
CA HIS A 207 19.89 9.10 1.60
C HIS A 207 18.41 9.33 1.28
N VAL A 208 18.07 10.20 0.32
CA VAL A 208 16.69 10.39 -0.14
C VAL A 208 16.24 9.21 -1.00
N HIS A 209 17.14 8.63 -1.80
CA HIS A 209 16.85 7.38 -2.51
C HIS A 209 16.52 6.24 -1.55
N ALA A 210 17.26 6.10 -0.46
CA ALA A 210 16.96 5.12 0.59
C ALA A 210 15.66 5.43 1.33
N LEU A 211 15.40 6.72 1.62
CA LEU A 211 14.19 7.16 2.32
C LEU A 211 12.92 6.92 1.49
N SER A 212 12.97 7.11 0.16
CA SER A 212 11.80 7.00 -0.71
C SER A 212 11.05 5.69 -0.52
N SER A 213 11.77 4.57 -0.43
CA SER A 213 11.16 3.25 -0.28
C SER A 213 10.54 2.98 1.09
N VAL A 214 10.91 3.72 2.14
CA VAL A 214 10.35 3.54 3.48
C VAL A 214 9.16 4.47 3.78
N LEU A 215 8.88 5.43 2.92
CA LEU A 215 7.74 6.33 3.06
C LEU A 215 6.45 5.79 2.45
N THR A 216 6.49 4.67 1.76
CA THR A 216 5.34 4.08 1.07
C THR A 216 5.38 2.56 1.12
N LEU A 217 4.20 1.95 1.02
CA LEU A 217 4.01 0.52 0.80
C LEU A 217 3.01 0.33 -0.34
N GLN A 218 3.33 -0.55 -1.27
CA GLN A 218 2.42 -0.91 -2.35
C GLN A 218 1.78 -2.26 -2.11
N GLY A 219 0.57 -2.42 -2.63
CA GLY A 219 -0.11 -3.70 -2.60
C GLY A 219 -1.18 -3.83 -3.66
N ALA A 220 -1.79 -4.99 -3.69
CA ALA A 220 -2.93 -5.28 -4.55
C ALA A 220 -3.83 -6.32 -3.90
N VAL A 221 -5.13 -6.06 -3.89
CA VAL A 221 -6.14 -7.06 -3.57
C VAL A 221 -6.66 -7.66 -4.87
N ALA A 222 -6.63 -8.99 -4.99
CA ALA A 222 -7.21 -9.70 -6.11
C ALA A 222 -8.74 -9.68 -6.02
N HIS A 223 -9.41 -9.01 -6.96
CA HIS A 223 -10.86 -8.91 -7.01
C HIS A 223 -11.54 -10.00 -7.86
N VAL A 224 -10.74 -10.76 -8.57
CA VAL A 224 -11.09 -11.99 -9.30
C VAL A 224 -9.94 -12.97 -9.18
N ASP A 225 -10.17 -14.22 -9.55
CA ASP A 225 -9.04 -15.16 -9.73
C ASP A 225 -8.14 -14.67 -10.85
N MET A 226 -6.84 -14.62 -10.57
CA MET A 226 -5.82 -14.12 -11.49
C MET A 226 -4.77 -15.19 -11.77
N PRO A 227 -5.07 -16.19 -12.63
CA PRO A 227 -4.05 -17.13 -13.09
C PRO A 227 -2.98 -16.37 -13.92
N VAL A 228 -1.82 -16.99 -14.12
CA VAL A 228 -0.65 -16.34 -14.76
C VAL A 228 -0.99 -15.74 -16.13
N GLU A 229 -1.83 -16.40 -16.92
CA GLU A 229 -2.28 -15.91 -18.23
C GLU A 229 -3.13 -14.62 -18.18
N SER A 230 -3.74 -14.32 -17.03
CA SER A 230 -4.44 -13.03 -16.84
C SER A 230 -3.48 -11.86 -16.65
N GLY A 231 -2.18 -12.13 -16.51
CA GLY A 231 -1.11 -11.15 -16.38
C GLY A 231 -1.01 -10.47 -15.02
N PRO A 232 -1.01 -11.20 -13.87
CA PRO A 232 -0.69 -10.59 -12.58
C PRO A 232 0.65 -9.87 -12.63
N THR A 233 0.94 -9.07 -11.62
CA THR A 233 2.17 -8.27 -11.56
C THR A 233 3.42 -9.15 -11.61
N LEU A 234 4.41 -8.70 -12.37
CA LEU A 234 5.74 -9.29 -12.49
C LEU A 234 6.64 -8.69 -11.41
N TYR A 235 7.46 -9.49 -10.75
CA TYR A 235 8.34 -9.05 -9.68
C TYR A 235 9.75 -9.61 -9.84
N LEU A 236 10.74 -8.89 -9.32
CA LEU A 236 12.11 -9.37 -9.16
C LEU A 236 12.46 -9.37 -7.66
N PRO A 237 12.21 -10.47 -6.93
CA PRO A 237 12.46 -10.55 -5.49
C PRO A 237 13.90 -10.13 -5.13
N HIS A 238 14.08 -9.52 -3.96
CA HIS A 238 15.33 -8.96 -3.44
C HIS A 238 15.85 -7.69 -4.15
N SER A 239 15.32 -7.30 -5.32
CA SER A 239 15.83 -6.15 -6.10
C SER A 239 15.67 -4.80 -5.40
N GLN A 240 14.77 -4.67 -4.39
CA GLN A 240 14.62 -3.45 -3.59
C GLN A 240 15.90 -3.07 -2.85
N LYS A 241 16.77 -4.03 -2.57
CA LYS A 241 18.04 -3.82 -1.85
C LYS A 241 19.08 -3.09 -2.68
N TYR A 242 18.91 -3.00 -4.00
CA TYR A 242 19.88 -2.35 -4.88
C TYR A 242 19.78 -0.82 -4.75
N THR A 243 20.81 -0.20 -4.17
CA THR A 243 20.83 1.22 -3.82
C THR A 243 20.59 2.15 -5.01
N HIS A 244 21.15 1.85 -6.19
CA HIS A 244 21.02 2.66 -7.41
C HIS A 244 19.74 2.36 -8.20
N GLY A 245 18.82 1.57 -7.67
CA GLY A 245 17.71 1.01 -8.44
C GLY A 245 16.77 2.03 -9.08
N TYR A 246 16.56 3.22 -8.48
CA TYR A 246 15.76 4.29 -9.10
C TYR A 246 16.42 4.94 -10.33
N LEU A 247 17.73 4.73 -10.51
CA LEU A 247 18.45 5.15 -11.72
C LEU A 247 18.60 3.97 -12.70
N ALA A 248 18.73 2.77 -12.16
CA ALA A 248 19.09 1.57 -12.93
C ALA A 248 17.96 1.03 -13.80
N TYR A 249 16.70 1.07 -13.34
CA TYR A 249 15.60 0.45 -14.08
C TYR A 249 15.33 1.12 -15.45
N TRP A 250 15.85 2.32 -15.69
CA TRP A 250 15.83 3.00 -16.99
C TRP A 250 16.84 2.44 -17.98
N ILE A 251 17.85 1.69 -17.49
CA ILE A 251 18.98 1.21 -18.31
C ILE A 251 18.57 -0.09 -19.01
N PRO A 252 18.74 -0.21 -20.35
CA PRO A 252 18.29 -1.37 -21.12
C PRO A 252 18.76 -2.72 -20.58
N GLU A 253 20.02 -2.85 -20.14
CA GLU A 253 20.53 -4.13 -19.63
C GLU A 253 19.80 -4.61 -18.34
N PHE A 254 19.31 -3.68 -17.50
CA PHE A 254 18.51 -4.01 -16.33
C PHE A 254 17.08 -4.39 -16.73
N GLN A 255 16.53 -3.72 -17.74
CA GLN A 255 15.22 -4.07 -18.31
C GLN A 255 15.24 -5.45 -18.95
N ASP A 256 16.25 -5.74 -19.76
CA ASP A 256 16.43 -7.05 -20.41
C ASP A 256 16.58 -8.16 -19.35
N TYR A 257 17.38 -7.90 -18.31
CA TYR A 257 17.52 -8.84 -17.21
C TYR A 257 16.19 -9.09 -16.48
N PHE A 258 15.42 -8.05 -16.18
CA PHE A 258 14.10 -8.19 -15.57
C PHE A 258 13.16 -9.03 -16.44
N VAL A 259 13.08 -8.74 -17.73
CA VAL A 259 12.21 -9.48 -18.67
C VAL A 259 12.57 -10.97 -18.68
N ALA A 260 13.85 -11.31 -18.58
CA ALA A 260 14.31 -12.71 -18.60
C ALA A 260 14.17 -13.45 -17.26
N ASN A 261 14.09 -12.74 -16.11
CA ASN A 261 14.26 -13.35 -14.79
C ASN A 261 13.16 -12.98 -13.76
N HIS A 262 12.14 -12.22 -14.14
CA HIS A 262 11.02 -11.92 -13.24
C HIS A 262 10.25 -13.19 -12.86
N ILE A 263 9.58 -13.10 -11.71
CA ILE A 263 8.60 -14.09 -11.29
C ILE A 263 7.18 -13.55 -11.48
N GLN A 264 6.20 -14.44 -11.52
CA GLN A 264 4.79 -14.10 -11.59
C GLN A 264 3.98 -15.13 -10.82
N LEU A 265 3.18 -14.66 -9.85
CA LEU A 265 2.37 -15.54 -9.01
C LEU A 265 0.91 -15.49 -9.45
N PRO A 266 0.23 -16.64 -9.56
CA PRO A 266 -1.22 -16.65 -9.62
C PRO A 266 -1.78 -16.18 -8.28
N LEU A 267 -2.93 -15.49 -8.30
CA LEU A 267 -3.63 -15.06 -7.10
C LEU A 267 -5.08 -15.53 -7.16
N THR A 268 -5.60 -15.93 -6.02
CA THR A 268 -7.02 -16.24 -5.85
C THR A 268 -7.77 -14.97 -5.42
N LYS A 269 -9.03 -14.83 -5.81
CA LYS A 269 -9.90 -13.75 -5.36
C LYS A 269 -9.88 -13.65 -3.83
N GLY A 270 -9.59 -12.46 -3.32
CA GLY A 270 -9.42 -12.20 -1.90
C GLY A 270 -8.00 -12.26 -1.37
N ASP A 271 -7.02 -12.68 -2.17
CA ASP A 271 -5.60 -12.59 -1.79
C ASP A 271 -5.13 -11.13 -1.77
N LEU A 272 -4.24 -10.82 -0.85
CA LEU A 272 -3.62 -9.50 -0.68
C LEU A 272 -2.11 -9.61 -0.82
N VAL A 273 -1.57 -8.98 -1.84
CA VAL A 273 -0.12 -8.83 -2.02
C VAL A 273 0.34 -7.50 -1.41
N TRP A 274 1.45 -7.53 -0.66
CA TRP A 274 2.16 -6.34 -0.22
C TRP A 274 3.62 -6.39 -0.67
N PHE A 275 4.14 -5.29 -1.17
CA PHE A 275 5.53 -5.21 -1.61
C PHE A 275 6.15 -3.82 -1.42
N ASN A 276 7.47 -3.81 -1.24
CA ASN A 276 8.25 -2.59 -1.16
C ASN A 276 8.25 -1.88 -2.52
N PRO A 277 7.93 -0.58 -2.61
CA PRO A 277 7.87 0.14 -3.89
C PRO A 277 9.20 0.22 -4.63
N ALA A 278 10.34 0.02 -3.94
CA ALA A 278 11.65 -0.10 -4.57
C ALA A 278 11.94 -1.48 -5.17
N LEU A 279 11.04 -2.46 -5.01
CA LEU A 279 11.10 -3.73 -5.72
C LEU A 279 10.92 -3.46 -7.22
N MET A 280 11.78 -3.99 -8.08
CA MET A 280 11.58 -3.92 -9.52
C MET A 280 10.35 -4.75 -9.90
N HIS A 281 9.36 -4.11 -10.51
CA HIS A 281 8.09 -4.74 -10.87
C HIS A 281 7.47 -4.14 -12.13
N ALA A 282 6.48 -4.82 -12.68
CA ALA A 282 5.71 -4.35 -13.83
C ALA A 282 4.33 -5.01 -13.88
N ALA A 283 3.33 -4.38 -14.46
CA ALA A 283 2.08 -5.06 -14.78
C ALA A 283 2.33 -6.11 -15.87
N GLY A 284 1.79 -7.33 -15.68
CA GLY A 284 1.82 -8.38 -16.69
C GLY A 284 0.80 -8.13 -17.81
N THR A 285 1.09 -8.65 -19.02
CA THR A 285 0.15 -8.64 -20.14
C THR A 285 -0.94 -9.69 -19.92
N ASN A 286 -2.21 -9.30 -20.11
CA ASN A 286 -3.31 -10.25 -20.07
C ASN A 286 -3.40 -10.98 -21.42
N VAL A 287 -2.92 -12.22 -21.45
CA VAL A 287 -2.96 -13.08 -22.64
C VAL A 287 -4.11 -14.10 -22.59
N SER A 288 -4.94 -14.05 -21.55
CA SER A 288 -6.12 -14.90 -21.43
C SER A 288 -7.15 -14.60 -22.52
N ALA A 289 -8.02 -15.57 -22.79
CA ALA A 289 -9.08 -15.43 -23.80
C ALA A 289 -10.28 -14.61 -23.29
N ASP A 290 -10.61 -14.71 -22.01
CA ASP A 290 -11.88 -14.28 -21.44
C ASP A 290 -11.81 -13.68 -20.03
N ILE A 291 -10.65 -13.69 -19.37
CA ILE A 291 -10.51 -13.18 -17.99
C ILE A 291 -10.39 -11.65 -18.02
N GLN A 292 -11.35 -10.97 -17.44
CA GLN A 292 -11.19 -9.55 -17.08
C GLN A 292 -10.47 -9.48 -15.73
N ARG A 293 -9.14 -9.37 -15.75
CA ARG A 293 -8.36 -9.22 -14.53
C ARG A 293 -8.74 -7.95 -13.81
N MET A 294 -9.11 -8.07 -12.54
CA MET A 294 -9.39 -6.93 -11.68
C MET A 294 -8.61 -7.02 -10.38
N ALA A 295 -7.87 -5.97 -10.07
CA ALA A 295 -7.19 -5.81 -8.78
C ALA A 295 -7.39 -4.39 -8.26
N ASN A 296 -7.56 -4.24 -6.95
CA ASN A 296 -7.52 -2.94 -6.30
C ASN A 296 -6.07 -2.68 -5.87
N LEU A 297 -5.42 -1.74 -6.55
CA LEU A 297 -4.04 -1.37 -6.26
C LEU A 297 -4.00 -0.47 -5.04
N LEU A 298 -3.32 -0.92 -4.00
CA LEU A 298 -3.14 -0.19 -2.74
C LEU A 298 -1.86 0.64 -2.82
N GLN A 299 -2.00 1.94 -2.56
CA GLN A 299 -0.92 2.91 -2.57
C GLN A 299 -0.93 3.60 -1.21
N VAL A 300 -0.10 3.12 -0.27
CA VAL A 300 -0.16 3.58 1.11
C VAL A 300 1.08 4.41 1.44
N SER A 301 0.87 5.61 1.96
CA SER A 301 1.92 6.54 2.34
C SER A 301 2.00 6.72 3.85
N SER A 302 3.21 6.95 4.36
CA SER A 302 3.40 7.32 5.76
C SER A 302 2.80 8.69 6.07
N ALA A 303 2.63 8.99 7.34
CA ALA A 303 2.27 10.34 7.80
C ALA A 303 3.24 11.44 7.31
N PHE A 304 4.49 11.09 7.01
CA PHE A 304 5.57 12.01 6.63
C PHE A 304 5.78 12.09 5.12
N GLY A 305 5.15 11.19 4.35
CA GLY A 305 5.21 11.14 2.90
C GLY A 305 4.00 11.80 2.25
N ARG A 306 4.14 12.20 0.98
CA ARG A 306 3.00 12.63 0.20
C ARG A 306 2.26 11.40 -0.33
N ALA A 307 0.94 11.37 -0.14
CA ALA A 307 0.09 10.37 -0.77
C ALA A 307 0.08 10.57 -2.30
N MET A 308 -0.17 9.50 -3.04
CA MET A 308 -0.25 9.52 -4.50
C MET A 308 -1.43 10.36 -5.00
N GLU A 309 -2.54 10.35 -4.25
CA GLU A 309 -3.75 11.05 -4.59
C GLU A 309 -4.12 12.04 -3.49
N SER A 310 -4.74 13.15 -3.87
CA SER A 310 -5.37 14.07 -2.94
C SER A 310 -6.76 13.53 -2.59
N VAL A 311 -6.94 13.15 -1.33
CA VAL A 311 -8.20 12.62 -0.80
C VAL A 311 -8.83 13.69 0.09
N ASP A 312 -10.09 14.03 -0.17
CA ASP A 312 -10.89 14.84 0.75
C ASP A 312 -11.32 14.00 1.96
N ARG A 313 -10.43 13.95 2.97
CA ARG A 313 -10.63 13.15 4.18
C ARG A 313 -11.85 13.59 4.99
N GLU A 314 -12.18 14.87 4.99
CA GLU A 314 -13.39 15.36 5.65
C GLU A 314 -14.65 14.82 4.97
N ARG A 315 -14.68 14.84 3.64
CA ARG A 315 -15.79 14.27 2.87
C ARG A 315 -15.91 12.75 3.06
N VAL A 316 -14.78 12.04 3.07
CA VAL A 316 -14.75 10.59 3.32
C VAL A 316 -15.32 10.28 4.71
N VAL A 317 -14.82 10.93 5.77
CA VAL A 317 -15.28 10.72 7.14
C VAL A 317 -16.77 11.04 7.27
N ASN A 318 -17.23 12.15 6.73
CA ASN A 318 -18.64 12.53 6.75
C ASN A 318 -19.55 11.50 6.06
N ALA A 319 -19.05 10.85 5.00
CA ALA A 319 -19.80 9.82 4.29
C ALA A 319 -19.84 8.50 5.08
N VAL A 320 -18.71 8.08 5.68
CA VAL A 320 -18.61 6.74 6.29
C VAL A 320 -18.99 6.70 7.77
N TYR A 321 -18.99 7.82 8.50
CA TYR A 321 -19.25 7.84 9.93
C TYR A 321 -20.56 7.17 10.34
N PRO A 322 -21.72 7.39 9.67
CA PRO A 322 -22.94 6.67 9.99
C PRO A 322 -22.79 5.15 9.87
N ALA A 323 -22.06 4.66 8.86
CA ALA A 323 -21.80 3.24 8.66
C ALA A 323 -20.85 2.68 9.73
N LEU A 324 -19.79 3.44 10.13
CA LEU A 324 -18.91 3.07 11.25
C LEU A 324 -19.69 2.92 12.57
N ALA A 325 -20.55 3.89 12.88
CA ALA A 325 -21.38 3.85 14.09
C ALA A 325 -22.37 2.67 14.06
N ALA A 326 -22.98 2.40 12.89
CA ALA A 326 -23.86 1.27 12.72
C ALA A 326 -23.13 -0.07 12.83
N ALA A 327 -21.96 -0.21 12.22
CA ALA A 327 -21.13 -1.42 12.33
C ALA A 327 -20.75 -1.73 13.78
N LEU A 328 -20.34 -0.72 14.54
CA LEU A 328 -20.04 -0.85 15.97
C LEU A 328 -21.27 -1.27 16.77
N ALA A 329 -22.43 -0.63 16.53
CA ALA A 329 -23.69 -0.97 17.18
C ALA A 329 -24.20 -2.39 16.83
N ASN A 330 -23.88 -2.88 15.64
CA ASN A 330 -24.19 -4.24 15.18
C ASN A 330 -23.18 -5.29 15.67
N GLY A 331 -22.19 -4.90 16.50
CA GLY A 331 -21.26 -5.82 17.14
C GLY A 331 -19.95 -6.05 16.38
N MET A 332 -19.62 -5.26 15.37
CA MET A 332 -18.26 -5.27 14.78
C MET A 332 -17.24 -4.94 15.87
N PRO A 333 -16.18 -5.75 16.05
CA PRO A 333 -15.14 -5.46 17.03
C PRO A 333 -14.56 -4.05 16.85
N ARG A 334 -14.37 -3.31 17.95
CA ARG A 334 -13.86 -1.94 17.91
C ARG A 334 -12.53 -1.82 17.13
N ALA A 335 -11.63 -2.77 17.27
CA ALA A 335 -10.37 -2.77 16.56
C ALA A 335 -10.54 -2.81 15.02
N LEU A 336 -11.56 -3.50 14.51
CA LEU A 336 -11.88 -3.52 13.09
C LEU A 336 -12.50 -2.20 12.62
N VAL A 337 -13.36 -1.58 13.45
CA VAL A 337 -13.87 -0.23 13.19
C VAL A 337 -12.72 0.78 13.15
N ASP A 338 -11.76 0.68 14.07
CA ASP A 338 -10.57 1.54 14.14
C ASP A 338 -9.70 1.42 12.88
N ASN A 339 -9.61 0.23 12.27
CA ASN A 339 -8.93 0.05 10.97
C ASN A 339 -9.62 0.85 9.85
N ALA A 340 -10.96 0.84 9.81
CA ALA A 340 -11.71 1.64 8.85
C ALA A 340 -11.61 3.15 9.12
N VAL A 341 -11.50 3.56 10.38
CA VAL A 341 -11.18 4.96 10.75
C VAL A 341 -9.80 5.35 10.23
N ALA A 342 -8.77 4.51 10.44
CA ALA A 342 -7.41 4.76 9.95
C ALA A 342 -7.34 4.86 8.42
N ALA A 343 -8.20 4.15 7.68
CA ALA A 343 -8.31 4.26 6.23
C ALA A 343 -9.03 5.55 5.77
N SER A 344 -9.94 6.09 6.58
CA SER A 344 -10.82 7.21 6.22
C SER A 344 -10.32 8.58 6.69
N ALA A 345 -9.83 8.68 7.93
CA ALA A 345 -9.48 9.91 8.60
C ALA A 345 -7.99 10.21 8.58
N GLU A 346 -7.62 11.49 8.65
CA GLU A 346 -6.24 11.91 8.84
C GLU A 346 -5.78 11.59 10.27
N GLY A 347 -4.77 10.73 10.38
CA GLY A 347 -4.21 10.26 11.64
C GLY A 347 -2.98 11.06 12.13
N TYR A 348 -2.54 12.09 11.39
CA TYR A 348 -1.40 12.91 11.76
C TYR A 348 -1.81 14.39 11.92
N ALA A 349 -1.32 15.03 12.98
CA ALA A 349 -1.78 16.37 13.37
C ALA A 349 -1.31 17.49 12.44
N PHE A 350 -0.22 17.27 11.68
CA PHE A 350 0.37 18.29 10.83
C PHE A 350 0.12 18.03 9.35
N PRO A 351 -0.02 19.07 8.50
CA PRO A 351 0.10 20.49 8.84
C PRO A 351 -1.05 21.01 9.72
N SER A 352 -0.71 21.94 10.63
CA SER A 352 -1.66 22.63 11.51
C SER A 352 -1.24 24.08 11.71
N ASN A 353 -2.16 24.90 12.19
CA ASN A 353 -1.90 26.29 12.59
C ASN A 353 -2.00 26.41 14.11
N LEU A 354 -0.87 26.36 14.80
CA LEU A 354 -0.82 26.38 16.27
C LEU A 354 -1.26 27.71 16.91
N ASP A 355 -1.43 28.78 16.11
CA ASP A 355 -2.01 30.03 16.62
C ASP A 355 -3.54 29.92 16.82
N ARG A 356 -4.19 29.02 16.06
CA ARG A 356 -5.65 28.80 16.13
C ARG A 356 -6.02 27.51 16.83
N ASP A 357 -5.19 26.47 16.68
CA ASP A 357 -5.39 25.14 17.24
C ASP A 357 -4.23 24.80 18.20
N GLN A 358 -4.29 25.44 19.37
CA GLN A 358 -3.26 25.30 20.38
C GLN A 358 -3.39 23.92 21.07
N PRO A 359 -2.31 23.11 21.13
CA PRO A 359 -2.34 21.86 21.85
C PRO A 359 -2.51 22.08 23.35
N VAL A 360 -3.59 21.56 23.90
CA VAL A 360 -3.85 21.62 25.34
C VAL A 360 -3.40 20.30 25.97
N GLY A 361 -2.34 20.40 26.80
CA GLY A 361 -1.80 19.22 27.49
C GLY A 361 -0.93 18.29 26.64
N GLY A 362 -0.52 18.73 25.44
CA GLY A 362 0.30 17.97 24.50
C GLY A 362 1.21 18.84 23.64
N MET A 363 1.85 18.23 22.64
CA MET A 363 2.74 18.91 21.67
C MET A 363 2.08 19.13 20.30
N ALA A 364 0.93 18.51 20.07
CA ALA A 364 0.17 18.59 18.83
C ALA A 364 -1.33 18.68 19.12
N PRO A 365 -2.13 19.35 18.27
CA PRO A 365 -3.59 19.30 18.39
C PRO A 365 -4.14 17.90 18.07
N PRO A 366 -5.41 17.62 18.45
CA PRO A 366 -6.08 16.38 18.09
C PRO A 366 -6.10 16.18 16.57
N THR A 367 -5.92 14.94 16.16
CA THR A 367 -6.03 14.54 14.75
C THR A 367 -7.49 14.43 14.32
N GLN A 368 -7.75 14.33 13.02
CA GLN A 368 -9.10 14.04 12.52
C GLN A 368 -9.58 12.65 13.00
N ALA A 369 -8.69 11.66 13.04
CA ALA A 369 -9.00 10.34 13.57
C ALA A 369 -9.37 10.39 15.05
N ASP A 370 -8.70 11.20 15.88
CA ASP A 370 -9.05 11.38 17.30
C ASP A 370 -10.48 11.94 17.46
N LEU A 371 -10.89 12.87 16.60
CA LEU A 371 -12.25 13.39 16.62
C LEU A 371 -13.29 12.31 16.29
N VAL A 372 -12.98 11.44 15.32
CA VAL A 372 -13.86 10.32 14.91
C VAL A 372 -13.95 9.29 16.03
N HIS A 373 -12.82 8.90 16.63
CA HIS A 373 -12.79 7.97 17.75
C HIS A 373 -13.62 8.49 18.94
N ALA A 374 -13.43 9.76 19.33
CA ALA A 374 -14.20 10.38 20.40
C ALA A 374 -15.70 10.44 20.09
N ALA A 375 -16.07 10.69 18.83
CA ALA A 375 -17.46 10.70 18.40
C ALA A 375 -18.10 9.29 18.49
N LEU A 376 -17.37 8.26 18.07
CA LEU A 376 -17.83 6.86 18.20
C LEU A 376 -17.97 6.44 19.66
N ASP A 377 -17.05 6.87 20.55
CA ASP A 377 -17.08 6.54 21.98
C ASP A 377 -18.26 7.16 22.71
N THR A 378 -18.68 8.36 22.29
CA THR A 378 -19.78 9.11 22.93
C THR A 378 -21.13 8.90 22.24
N GLY A 379 -21.16 8.23 21.09
CA GLY A 379 -22.37 8.10 20.28
C GLY A 379 -22.83 9.45 19.70
N GLU A 380 -21.87 10.32 19.36
CA GLU A 380 -22.12 11.65 18.79
C GLU A 380 -22.87 11.55 17.45
N SER A 381 -23.75 12.49 17.17
CA SER A 381 -24.47 12.53 15.89
C SER A 381 -23.55 12.88 14.71
N ALA A 382 -23.86 12.39 13.52
CA ALA A 382 -23.11 12.72 12.31
C ALA A 382 -23.10 14.22 11.99
N GLU A 383 -24.15 14.96 12.37
CA GLU A 383 -24.22 16.41 12.19
C GLU A 383 -23.22 17.13 13.11
N SER A 384 -23.19 16.76 14.39
CA SER A 384 -22.26 17.34 15.37
C SER A 384 -20.79 17.05 15.00
N LEU A 385 -20.47 15.81 14.60
CA LEU A 385 -19.12 15.49 14.12
C LEU A 385 -18.75 16.30 12.88
N ARG A 386 -19.67 16.49 11.93
CA ARG A 386 -19.44 17.30 10.72
C ARG A 386 -19.07 18.74 11.07
N GLU A 387 -19.76 19.35 12.02
CA GLU A 387 -19.44 20.70 12.49
C GLU A 387 -18.04 20.78 13.12
N ARG A 388 -17.67 19.78 13.90
CA ARG A 388 -16.33 19.69 14.51
C ARG A 388 -15.24 19.51 13.48
N LEU A 389 -15.45 18.67 12.46
CA LEU A 389 -14.50 18.46 11.35
C LEU A 389 -14.32 19.73 10.52
N ALA A 390 -15.42 20.41 10.18
CA ALA A 390 -15.37 21.67 9.47
C ALA A 390 -14.65 22.76 10.29
N HIS A 391 -14.89 22.82 11.61
CA HIS A 391 -14.14 23.70 12.50
C HIS A 391 -12.65 23.37 12.52
N GLN A 392 -12.29 22.07 12.65
CA GLN A 392 -10.88 21.64 12.60
C GLN A 392 -10.22 22.01 11.26
N GLY A 393 -10.93 21.81 10.14
CA GLY A 393 -10.47 22.23 8.81
C GLY A 393 -10.17 23.74 8.77
N TRP A 394 -11.08 24.56 9.35
CA TRP A 394 -10.89 25.99 9.44
C TRP A 394 -9.71 26.40 10.34
N THR A 395 -9.52 25.74 11.49
CA THR A 395 -8.39 26.07 12.40
C THR A 395 -7.02 25.81 11.78
N LYS A 396 -6.93 24.95 10.77
CA LYS A 396 -5.67 24.69 10.03
C LYS A 396 -5.29 25.80 9.05
N LEU A 397 -6.23 26.65 8.68
CA LEU A 397 -5.98 27.75 7.69
C LEU A 397 -5.20 28.89 8.32
N SER A 398 -4.41 29.57 7.49
CA SER A 398 -3.60 30.74 7.89
C SER A 398 -4.38 32.04 8.01
N HIS A 399 -5.62 32.08 7.52
CA HIS A 399 -6.45 33.29 7.43
C HIS A 399 -7.93 33.02 7.68
#